data_47c81b9b80106bbb5ca424ce22bbb52a
#
_entry.id   47c81b9b80106bbb5ca424ce22bbb52a
#
_cell.length_a   1.000
_cell.length_b   1.000
_cell.length_c   1.000
_cell.angle_alpha   90.00
_cell.angle_beta   90.00
_cell.angle_gamma   90.00
#
_symmetry.space_group_name_H-M   'P 1'
#
loop_
_entity.id
_entity.type
_entity.pdbx_description
1 polymer ?
#
loop_
_entity_poly.entity_id
_entity_poly.type
_entity_poly.pdbx_seq_one_letter_code
_entity_poly.pdbx_strand_id
1 'polypeptide(L)'
;DPVLVVFPDEDLGPFWGAGIQLNRTAYRNLDFPFERLPWPELHAEGRMRLHDLFEYMRTWSASQAWARTRGTDPVDIVRDDLARAWGDPEMERLVRWPLHGAIGRVL
;
A
#
# COMPACT_ATOMS: atom_id res chain seq x y z
N ASP A 1 11.66 -2.11 13.27
CA ASP A 1 11.05 -3.12 12.41
C ASP A 1 9.95 -2.51 11.56
N PRO A 2 9.85 -2.90 10.30
CA PRO A 2 8.76 -2.41 9.46
C PRO A 2 7.41 -2.89 9.99
N VAL A 3 6.43 -2.00 9.97
CA VAL A 3 5.05 -2.34 10.31
C VAL A 3 4.32 -2.71 9.03
N LEU A 4 3.73 -3.90 9.01
CA LEU A 4 2.94 -4.38 7.89
C LEU A 4 1.49 -3.94 8.08
N VAL A 5 0.97 -3.17 7.12
CA VAL A 5 -0.43 -2.76 7.10
C VAL A 5 -1.16 -3.67 6.12
N VAL A 6 -2.15 -4.40 6.61
CA VAL A 6 -2.97 -5.29 5.79
C VAL A 6 -4.44 -5.00 6.06
N PHE A 7 -5.16 -4.61 5.02
CA PHE A 7 -6.61 -4.57 5.05
C PHE A 7 -7.14 -5.89 4.52
N PRO A 8 -8.12 -6.51 5.17
CA PRO A 8 -8.78 -7.68 4.60
C PRO A 8 -9.39 -7.39 3.23
N ASP A 9 -9.23 -8.32 2.29
CA ASP A 9 -9.73 -8.14 0.93
C ASP A 9 -11.26 -7.99 0.86
N GLU A 10 -11.98 -8.63 1.76
CA GLU A 10 -13.43 -8.49 1.86
C GLU A 10 -13.85 -7.07 2.25
N ASP A 11 -12.98 -6.32 2.94
CA ASP A 11 -13.29 -4.95 3.36
C ASP A 11 -12.90 -3.93 2.30
N LEU A 12 -11.61 -3.81 1.98
CA LEU A 12 -11.11 -2.75 1.12
C LEU A 12 -10.85 -3.19 -0.33
N GLY A 13 -10.67 -4.49 -0.56
CA GLY A 13 -10.36 -5.03 -1.87
C GLY A 13 -11.31 -4.58 -2.98
N PRO A 14 -12.64 -4.62 -2.77
CA PRO A 14 -13.61 -4.19 -3.81
C PRO A 14 -13.49 -2.73 -4.23
N PHE A 15 -12.84 -1.90 -3.41
CA PHE A 15 -12.69 -0.46 -3.67
C PHE A 15 -11.41 -0.11 -4.44
N TRP A 16 -10.51 -1.09 -4.65
CA TRP A 16 -9.33 -0.88 -5.47
C TRP A 16 -9.69 -1.00 -6.96
N GLY A 17 -9.01 -0.19 -7.78
CA GLY A 17 -9.14 -0.31 -9.23
C GLY A 17 -8.43 -1.56 -9.76
N ALA A 18 -8.71 -1.90 -11.03
CA ALA A 18 -8.15 -3.10 -11.67
C ALA A 18 -6.61 -3.11 -11.69
N GLY A 19 -5.97 -1.93 -11.76
CA GLY A 19 -4.51 -1.82 -11.76
C GLY A 19 -3.82 -2.37 -10.54
N ILE A 20 -4.51 -2.50 -9.40
CA ILE A 20 -3.91 -3.04 -8.18
C ILE A 20 -3.47 -4.49 -8.36
N GLN A 21 -4.14 -5.26 -9.22
CA GLN A 21 -3.76 -6.66 -9.46
C GLN A 21 -2.38 -6.76 -10.11
N LEU A 22 -2.04 -5.82 -10.99
CA LEU A 22 -0.69 -5.75 -11.57
C LEU A 22 0.35 -5.51 -10.48
N ASN A 23 0.07 -4.61 -9.56
CA ASN A 23 0.98 -4.32 -8.46
C ASN A 23 1.11 -5.52 -7.51
N ARG A 24 0.00 -6.19 -7.16
CA ARG A 24 0.00 -7.36 -6.27
C ARG A 24 0.82 -8.52 -6.83
N THR A 25 0.84 -8.69 -8.15
CA THR A 25 1.64 -9.72 -8.82
C THR A 25 3.04 -9.24 -9.20
N ALA A 26 3.45 -8.05 -8.71
CA ALA A 26 4.72 -7.41 -9.06
C ALA A 26 4.86 -7.26 -10.58
N TYR A 27 3.77 -6.99 -11.27
CA TYR A 27 3.68 -6.81 -12.72
C TYR A 27 4.10 -8.04 -13.53
N ARG A 28 4.15 -9.23 -12.92
CA ARG A 28 4.51 -10.47 -13.63
C ARG A 28 3.48 -10.87 -14.69
N ASN A 29 2.21 -10.52 -14.46
CA ASN A 29 1.10 -10.85 -15.37
C ASN A 29 0.85 -9.75 -16.41
N LEU A 30 1.66 -8.71 -16.43
CA LEU A 30 1.55 -7.66 -17.43
C LEU A 30 2.01 -8.19 -18.79
N ASP A 31 1.18 -8.01 -19.83
CA ASP A 31 1.59 -8.27 -21.21
C ASP A 31 2.58 -7.18 -21.63
N PHE A 32 3.84 -7.56 -21.77
CA PHE A 32 4.93 -6.63 -21.98
C PHE A 32 5.67 -6.97 -23.27
N PRO A 33 5.51 -6.19 -24.34
CA PRO A 33 5.96 -6.55 -25.68
C PRO A 33 7.48 -6.40 -25.90
N PHE A 34 8.22 -5.99 -24.89
CA PHE A 34 9.66 -5.75 -24.98
C PHE A 34 10.43 -6.85 -24.26
N GLU A 35 11.72 -6.98 -24.59
CA GLU A 35 12.61 -7.84 -23.82
C GLU A 35 12.69 -7.32 -22.38
N ARG A 36 12.30 -8.17 -21.42
CA ARG A 36 12.34 -7.78 -20.00
C ARG A 36 13.77 -7.75 -19.50
N LEU A 37 14.11 -6.66 -18.83
CA LEU A 37 15.33 -6.54 -18.07
C LEU A 37 15.03 -6.79 -16.59
N PRO A 38 16.04 -7.19 -15.79
CA PRO A 38 15.82 -7.37 -14.35
C PRO A 38 15.35 -6.09 -13.70
N TRP A 39 14.28 -6.19 -12.89
CA TRP A 39 13.81 -5.07 -12.08
C TRP A 39 14.66 -4.98 -10.82
N PRO A 40 15.26 -3.82 -10.51
CA PRO A 40 16.04 -3.69 -9.29
C PRO A 40 15.14 -3.76 -8.05
N GLU A 41 15.71 -4.16 -6.92
CA GLU A 41 15.00 -4.12 -5.65
C GLU A 41 14.94 -2.68 -5.16
N LEU A 42 13.77 -2.09 -5.25
CA LEU A 42 13.51 -0.69 -4.87
C LEU A 42 12.43 -0.63 -3.81
N HIS A 43 12.58 0.33 -2.91
CA HIS A 43 11.62 0.56 -1.84
C HIS A 43 11.34 2.06 -1.73
N ALA A 44 10.08 2.40 -1.47
CA ALA A 44 9.75 3.71 -0.96
C ALA A 44 9.84 3.67 0.56
N GLU A 45 10.39 4.70 1.17
CA GLU A 45 10.59 4.75 2.61
C GLU A 45 10.20 6.12 3.15
N GLY A 46 9.70 6.14 4.37
CA GLY A 46 9.43 7.37 5.08
C GLY A 46 9.42 7.14 6.59
N ARG A 47 9.88 8.13 7.34
CA ARG A 47 9.75 8.09 8.79
C ARG A 47 8.44 8.75 9.17
N MET A 48 7.64 8.05 9.97
CA MET A 48 6.29 8.46 10.32
C MET A 48 6.03 8.20 11.80
N ARG A 49 5.23 9.08 12.41
CA ARG A 49 4.51 8.74 13.62
C ARG A 49 3.22 8.02 13.24
N LEU A 50 2.57 7.42 14.21
CA LEU A 50 1.34 6.66 13.94
C LEU A 50 0.26 7.52 13.25
N HIS A 51 0.10 8.76 13.69
CA HIS A 51 -0.84 9.69 13.09
C HIS A 51 -0.55 9.91 11.60
N ASP A 52 0.72 10.05 11.23
CA ASP A 52 1.13 10.27 9.85
C ASP A 52 0.77 9.07 8.97
N LEU A 53 0.95 7.85 9.49
CA LEU A 53 0.56 6.64 8.76
C LEU A 53 -0.95 6.61 8.52
N PHE A 54 -1.77 6.95 9.50
CA PHE A 54 -3.21 7.01 9.32
C PHE A 54 -3.60 8.05 8.27
N GLU A 55 -2.99 9.21 8.28
CA GLU A 55 -3.24 10.24 7.27
C GLU A 55 -2.84 9.77 5.87
N TYR A 56 -1.70 9.07 5.76
CA TYR A 56 -1.26 8.49 4.50
C TYR A 56 -2.28 7.46 3.97
N MET A 57 -2.74 6.55 4.83
CA MET A 57 -3.72 5.54 4.44
C MET A 57 -5.03 6.16 3.96
N ARG A 58 -5.44 7.29 4.53
CA ARG A 58 -6.64 8.02 4.09
C ARG A 58 -6.50 8.60 2.69
N THR A 59 -5.29 8.79 2.19
CA THR A 59 -5.07 9.26 0.81
C THR A 59 -5.27 8.20 -0.24
N TRP A 60 -5.34 6.93 0.13
CA TRP A 60 -5.53 5.83 -0.82
C TRP A 60 -6.89 5.96 -1.49
N SER A 61 -6.92 5.71 -2.81
CA SER A 61 -8.16 5.78 -3.58
C SER A 61 -9.23 4.84 -3.07
N ALA A 62 -8.83 3.63 -2.66
CA ALA A 62 -9.76 2.66 -2.07
C ALA A 62 -10.32 3.14 -0.75
N SER A 63 -9.53 3.78 0.09
CA SER A 63 -9.99 4.35 1.36
C SER A 63 -11.01 5.46 1.13
N GLN A 64 -10.78 6.32 0.15
CA GLN A 64 -11.70 7.39 -0.20
C GLN A 64 -13.02 6.84 -0.78
N ALA A 65 -12.93 5.80 -1.62
CA ALA A 65 -14.12 5.14 -2.17
C ALA A 65 -14.96 4.49 -1.07
N TRP A 66 -14.31 3.82 -0.11
CA TRP A 66 -14.98 3.27 1.07
C TRP A 66 -15.73 4.35 1.85
N ALA A 67 -15.03 5.45 2.16
CA ALA A 67 -15.62 6.54 2.94
C ALA A 67 -16.84 7.14 2.25
N ARG A 68 -16.78 7.34 0.93
CA ARG A 68 -17.91 7.85 0.16
C ARG A 68 -19.12 6.89 0.17
N THR A 69 -18.85 5.60 0.09
CA THR A 69 -19.90 4.57 -0.03
C THR A 69 -20.50 4.21 1.32
N ARG A 70 -19.67 4.11 2.35
CA ARG A 70 -20.05 3.60 3.68
C ARG A 70 -20.23 4.69 4.72
N GLY A 71 -19.74 5.91 4.46
CA GLY A 71 -19.85 7.04 5.39
C GLY A 71 -18.97 6.91 6.63
N THR A 72 -18.00 5.99 6.61
CA THR A 72 -17.06 5.77 7.74
C THR A 72 -15.63 5.85 7.26
N ASP A 73 -14.70 5.95 8.22
CA ASP A 73 -13.27 5.96 7.92
C ASP A 73 -12.74 4.51 7.98
N PRO A 74 -12.22 3.96 6.86
CA PRO A 74 -11.71 2.58 6.86
C PRO A 74 -10.48 2.37 7.74
N VAL A 75 -9.77 3.43 8.11
CA VAL A 75 -8.65 3.37 9.07
C VAL A 75 -9.12 2.79 10.41
N ASP A 76 -10.39 3.00 10.78
CA ASP A 76 -10.95 2.45 12.01
C ASP A 76 -10.91 0.93 12.08
N ILE A 77 -10.87 0.24 10.93
CA ILE A 77 -10.77 -1.23 10.86
C ILE A 77 -9.46 -1.73 11.48
N VAL A 78 -8.36 -1.00 11.25
CA VAL A 78 -7.01 -1.41 11.65
C VAL A 78 -6.41 -0.55 12.75
N ARG A 79 -7.12 0.47 13.20
CA ARG A 79 -6.60 1.46 14.16
C ARG A 79 -6.03 0.81 15.41
N ASP A 80 -6.80 -0.06 16.05
CA ASP A 80 -6.40 -0.66 17.33
C ASP A 80 -5.23 -1.62 17.15
N ASP A 81 -5.24 -2.41 16.08
CA ASP A 81 -4.15 -3.34 15.78
C ASP A 81 -2.85 -2.61 15.49
N LEU A 82 -2.93 -1.54 14.70
CA LEU A 82 -1.76 -0.73 14.40
C LEU A 82 -1.23 0.00 15.63
N ALA A 83 -2.12 0.51 16.47
CA ALA A 83 -1.71 1.18 17.71
C ALA A 83 -0.96 0.22 18.64
N ARG A 84 -1.43 -1.01 18.76
CA ARG A 84 -0.74 -2.04 19.55
C ARG A 84 0.63 -2.39 18.97
N ALA A 85 0.70 -2.56 17.66
CA ALA A 85 1.95 -2.90 16.99
C ALA A 85 2.95 -1.75 17.02
N TRP A 86 2.45 -0.52 16.96
CA TRP A 86 3.30 0.66 16.96
C TRP A 86 3.93 0.93 18.33
N GLY A 87 3.19 0.75 19.39
CA GLY A 87 3.59 1.09 20.75
C GLY A 87 3.36 2.58 21.03
N ASP A 88 4.41 3.32 21.27
CA ASP A 88 4.30 4.76 21.51
C ASP A 88 3.91 5.48 20.21
N PRO A 89 2.72 6.12 20.14
CA PRO A 89 2.27 6.78 18.92
C PRO A 89 3.13 7.97 18.50
N GLU A 90 3.89 8.56 19.43
CA GLU A 90 4.78 9.67 19.15
C GLU A 90 6.16 9.22 18.66
N MET A 91 6.46 7.92 18.75
CA MET A 91 7.72 7.40 18.24
C MET A 91 7.69 7.34 16.72
N GLU A 92 8.71 7.92 16.07
CA GLU A 92 8.89 7.76 14.64
C GLU A 92 9.37 6.36 14.31
N ARG A 93 8.76 5.75 13.30
CA ARG A 93 9.20 4.45 12.76
C ARG A 93 9.43 4.57 11.26
N LEU A 94 10.35 3.76 10.78
CA LEU A 94 10.57 3.62 9.34
C LEU A 94 9.43 2.80 8.75
N VAL A 95 8.71 3.40 7.81
CA VAL A 95 7.71 2.70 6.99
C VAL A 95 8.32 2.47 5.63
N ARG A 96 8.27 1.24 5.17
CA ARG A 96 8.89 0.82 3.91
C ARG A 96 7.90 -0.02 3.12
N TRP A 97 7.83 0.23 1.82
CA TRP A 97 7.04 -0.61 0.92
C TRP A 97 7.76 -0.80 -0.41
N PRO A 98 7.64 -2.01 -1.00
CA PRO A 98 8.35 -2.31 -2.23
C PRO A 98 7.74 -1.57 -3.42
N LEU A 99 8.61 -1.20 -4.37
CA LEU A 99 8.19 -0.66 -5.66
C LEU A 99 8.37 -1.73 -6.72
N HIS A 100 7.34 -1.97 -7.48
CA HIS A 100 7.32 -2.96 -8.56
C HIS A 100 7.12 -2.29 -9.91
N GLY A 101 7.68 -2.92 -10.95
CA GLY A 101 7.53 -2.41 -12.30
C GLY A 101 8.09 -3.39 -13.32
N ALA A 102 8.15 -2.96 -14.56
CA ALA A 102 8.75 -3.70 -15.64
C ALA A 102 9.64 -2.78 -16.47
N ILE A 103 10.84 -3.23 -16.79
CA ILE A 103 11.78 -2.52 -17.65
C ILE A 103 11.98 -3.37 -18.90
N GLY A 104 11.95 -2.73 -20.07
CA GLY A 104 12.18 -3.41 -21.31
C GLY A 104 13.16 -2.69 -22.20
N ARG A 105 13.81 -3.46 -23.07
CA ARG A 105 14.68 -2.89 -24.10
C ARG A 105 13.86 -2.63 -25.35
N VAL A 106 13.97 -1.40 -25.86
CA VAL A 106 13.37 -0.99 -27.12
C VAL A 106 14.40 -1.20 -28.22
N LEU A 107 14.02 -1.96 -29.26
CA LEU A 107 14.89 -2.24 -30.40
C LEU A 107 14.73 -1.19 -31.49
#